data_bb2e470c6a4a407ee541521806e89ea2
#
_entry.id   bb2e470c6a4a407ee541521806e89ea2
#
_cell.length_a   1.000
_cell.length_b   1.000
_cell.length_c   1.000
_cell.angle_alpha   90.00
_cell.angle_beta   90.00
_cell.angle_gamma   90.00
#
_symmetry.space_group_name_H-M   'P 1'
#
loop_
_entity.id
_entity.type
_entity.pdbx_description
1 polymer ?
#
loop_
_entity_poly.entity_id
_entity_poly.type
_entity_poly.pdbx_seq_one_letter_code
_entity_poly.pdbx_strand_id
1 'polypeptide(L)'
;MDYVYDDQMRMFSEQQALDGYAWAQSRTWAQVVSGVSTQITSSVSYATSDDGFTVDVNFGEQVSGFTQDDLVLTNATVTNFNDFDGTNFSFDVEAIVDGEVKVSIAANSCVGVDSGNSNFESNEVVVIIDRAVPVAGTLSIDNIKDSQYITKTPSLDISLNDFTDSTSGIGLYYVSVGLSPTGQEILPFTAYSDADVSLGNLNLLDYQQYYVNVYAQDLVGLNSSTVSSSFYYFGSLLGDSNNDWVIDFEDYAYFIANYPGVDIAPVTGSAPYFFPNFDGISDANDLAMFESMWNWSINENGRTVPNYALIGNPPYLRILNGQLIVRFPQNASTAQFYFEYDTEKYLIDYLSSNLNNNVVLTANNQEDGIIQVEAADFRPDRSTPLEMAFSFQNLTDTYEFMRVSYSSYNKSNQLVSEGYNLIQTAPSTYRLSQSYPNPFSEGGTTIEFDMPVTENITMVVLDVRGRVVRTLIDKEQRFGYQSVVWDAKNDDGDDVSSGVYFYQIRSSNFNAVGKLVFVK
;
A
#
# COMPACT_ATOMS: atom_id res chain seq x y z
N MET A 1 -37.93 -51.61 -9.33
CA MET A 1 -37.45 -50.38 -10.02
C MET A 1 -37.17 -49.38 -8.95
N ASP A 2 -35.89 -49.17 -8.69
CA ASP A 2 -35.43 -48.21 -7.71
C ASP A 2 -35.65 -46.78 -8.26
N TYR A 3 -36.47 -46.01 -7.55
CA TYR A 3 -36.61 -44.59 -7.86
C TYR A 3 -35.42 -43.87 -7.26
N VAL A 4 -34.47 -43.48 -8.10
CA VAL A 4 -33.47 -42.45 -7.74
C VAL A 4 -34.17 -41.11 -7.85
N TYR A 5 -34.27 -40.36 -6.74
CA TYR A 5 -34.67 -38.97 -6.73
C TYR A 5 -33.59 -38.17 -7.45
N ASP A 6 -33.93 -37.69 -8.64
CA ASP A 6 -33.12 -36.74 -9.35
C ASP A 6 -33.79 -35.35 -9.25
N ASP A 7 -33.13 -34.42 -8.58
CA ASP A 7 -33.56 -33.02 -8.43
C ASP A 7 -33.75 -32.26 -9.75
N GLN A 8 -33.49 -32.93 -10.87
CA GLN A 8 -33.60 -32.37 -12.22
C GLN A 8 -34.90 -32.70 -12.96
N MET A 9 -35.81 -33.50 -12.38
CA MET A 9 -37.10 -33.77 -13.01
C MET A 9 -38.07 -32.60 -12.84
N ARG A 10 -37.85 -31.53 -13.56
CA ARG A 10 -38.83 -30.47 -13.77
C ARG A 10 -39.68 -30.82 -14.99
N MET A 11 -40.91 -31.17 -14.74
CA MET A 11 -42.02 -31.33 -15.66
C MET A 11 -42.03 -32.61 -16.53
N PHE A 12 -42.99 -33.47 -16.25
CA PHE A 12 -43.46 -34.39 -17.26
C PHE A 12 -44.01 -33.61 -18.45
N SER A 13 -43.68 -34.01 -19.67
CA SER A 13 -44.40 -33.45 -20.84
C SER A 13 -45.87 -33.84 -20.73
N GLU A 14 -46.77 -33.00 -21.28
CA GLU A 14 -48.20 -33.26 -21.33
C GLU A 14 -48.50 -34.69 -21.89
N GLN A 15 -47.69 -35.20 -22.84
CA GLN A 15 -47.79 -36.51 -23.42
C GLN A 15 -47.39 -37.62 -22.39
N GLN A 16 -46.39 -37.40 -21.55
CA GLN A 16 -45.96 -38.36 -20.53
C GLN A 16 -46.99 -38.45 -19.39
N ALA A 17 -47.67 -37.35 -19.08
CA ALA A 17 -48.79 -37.37 -18.15
C ALA A 17 -49.99 -38.11 -18.73
N LEU A 18 -50.32 -37.93 -20.02
CA LEU A 18 -51.37 -38.66 -20.74
C LEU A 18 -51.06 -40.13 -20.88
N ASP A 19 -49.81 -40.51 -21.17
CA ASP A 19 -49.37 -41.89 -21.30
C ASP A 19 -49.39 -42.59 -19.93
N GLY A 20 -49.04 -41.89 -18.83
CA GLY A 20 -49.15 -42.36 -17.47
C GLY A 20 -50.61 -42.58 -17.07
N TYR A 21 -51.51 -41.71 -17.45
CA TYR A 21 -52.95 -41.79 -17.23
C TYR A 21 -53.58 -42.93 -18.02
N ALA A 22 -53.23 -43.11 -19.29
CA ALA A 22 -53.67 -44.20 -20.14
C ALA A 22 -53.14 -45.57 -19.63
N TRP A 23 -51.92 -45.62 -19.11
CA TRP A 23 -51.33 -46.83 -18.51
C TRP A 23 -52.04 -47.19 -17.17
N ALA A 24 -52.37 -46.22 -16.33
CA ALA A 24 -53.12 -46.43 -15.10
C ALA A 24 -54.55 -46.93 -15.38
N GLN A 25 -55.23 -46.42 -16.42
CA GLN A 25 -56.58 -46.91 -16.83
C GLN A 25 -56.60 -48.31 -17.42
N SER A 26 -55.50 -48.79 -18.00
CA SER A 26 -55.38 -50.13 -18.59
C SER A 26 -55.19 -51.24 -17.57
N ARG A 27 -54.90 -50.93 -16.29
CA ARG A 27 -54.77 -51.89 -15.21
C ARG A 27 -56.02 -51.86 -14.34
N THR A 28 -56.70 -52.97 -14.19
CA THR A 28 -57.86 -53.25 -13.34
C THR A 28 -57.63 -52.99 -11.81
N TRP A 29 -56.62 -52.16 -11.44
CA TRP A 29 -56.18 -51.91 -10.08
C TRP A 29 -56.22 -50.44 -9.68
N ALA A 30 -56.43 -49.53 -10.61
CA ALA A 30 -56.68 -48.16 -10.24
C ALA A 30 -58.17 -48.03 -9.84
N GLN A 31 -58.43 -48.13 -8.55
CA GLN A 31 -59.63 -47.51 -8.05
C GLN A 31 -59.53 -46.03 -8.41
N VAL A 32 -60.32 -45.59 -9.37
CA VAL A 32 -60.49 -44.13 -9.58
C VAL A 32 -61.18 -43.65 -8.30
N VAL A 33 -60.39 -43.02 -7.44
CA VAL A 33 -60.95 -42.33 -6.29
C VAL A 33 -61.68 -41.15 -6.87
N SER A 34 -62.99 -41.22 -6.94
CA SER A 34 -63.84 -40.09 -7.36
C SER A 34 -64.02 -39.18 -6.14
N GLY A 35 -63.68 -37.91 -6.31
CA GLY A 35 -63.87 -36.88 -5.31
C GLY A 35 -63.85 -35.49 -5.98
N VAL A 36 -64.35 -34.51 -5.30
CA VAL A 36 -64.35 -33.13 -5.76
C VAL A 36 -62.93 -32.57 -5.63
N SER A 37 -62.36 -32.11 -6.72
CA SER A 37 -61.07 -31.42 -6.67
C SER A 37 -61.19 -30.10 -5.90
N THR A 38 -60.22 -29.87 -5.00
CA THR A 38 -60.18 -28.67 -4.17
C THR A 38 -58.86 -27.95 -4.39
N GLN A 39 -58.90 -26.70 -4.77
CA GLN A 39 -57.70 -25.90 -4.99
C GLN A 39 -57.85 -24.56 -4.28
N ILE A 40 -56.83 -24.14 -3.58
CA ILE A 40 -56.78 -22.84 -2.95
C ILE A 40 -55.59 -22.06 -3.46
N THR A 41 -55.73 -20.73 -3.60
CA THR A 41 -54.71 -19.81 -4.03
C THR A 41 -54.67 -18.60 -3.12
N SER A 42 -53.50 -18.01 -2.94
CA SER A 42 -53.31 -16.81 -2.13
C SER A 42 -53.06 -15.60 -3.01
N SER A 43 -53.54 -14.46 -2.55
CA SER A 43 -53.19 -13.16 -3.15
C SER A 43 -51.70 -12.78 -2.93
N VAL A 44 -51.01 -13.42 -1.98
CA VAL A 44 -49.61 -13.26 -1.67
C VAL A 44 -48.86 -14.56 -1.98
N SER A 45 -47.78 -14.50 -2.71
CA SER A 45 -47.05 -15.68 -3.19
C SER A 45 -46.16 -16.33 -2.16
N TYR A 46 -45.57 -15.55 -1.22
CA TYR A 46 -44.60 -16.07 -0.26
C TYR A 46 -44.62 -15.35 1.10
N ALA A 47 -44.42 -14.02 1.13
CA ALA A 47 -44.32 -13.24 2.36
C ALA A 47 -44.89 -11.83 2.18
N THR A 48 -45.37 -11.23 3.27
CA THR A 48 -45.87 -9.86 3.28
C THR A 48 -45.69 -9.19 4.63
N SER A 49 -45.55 -7.87 4.65
CA SER A 49 -45.63 -7.03 5.85
C SER A 49 -47.06 -6.62 6.22
N ASP A 50 -48.05 -6.93 5.38
CA ASP A 50 -49.46 -6.70 5.69
C ASP A 50 -49.95 -7.63 6.79
N ASP A 51 -51.01 -7.22 7.50
CA ASP A 51 -51.56 -8.04 8.60
C ASP A 51 -52.19 -9.34 8.12
N GLY A 52 -52.59 -9.43 6.85
CA GLY A 52 -53.21 -10.59 6.27
C GLY A 52 -53.23 -10.60 4.74
N PHE A 53 -53.89 -11.59 4.18
CA PHE A 53 -54.02 -11.81 2.74
C PHE A 53 -55.35 -12.53 2.42
N THR A 54 -55.77 -12.44 1.17
CA THR A 54 -57.00 -13.12 0.70
C THR A 54 -56.66 -14.48 0.14
N VAL A 55 -57.48 -15.47 0.44
CA VAL A 55 -57.45 -16.82 -0.13
C VAL A 55 -58.71 -17.04 -0.97
N ASP A 56 -58.46 -17.48 -2.20
CA ASP A 56 -59.53 -17.91 -3.11
C ASP A 56 -59.60 -19.45 -3.15
N VAL A 57 -60.79 -20.00 -3.11
CA VAL A 57 -61.05 -21.45 -3.18
C VAL A 57 -61.84 -21.72 -4.47
N ASN A 58 -61.41 -22.76 -5.19
CA ASN A 58 -62.16 -23.33 -6.30
C ASN A 58 -62.35 -24.82 -6.11
N PHE A 59 -63.61 -25.21 -6.07
CA PHE A 59 -64.02 -26.61 -6.20
C PHE A 59 -64.27 -26.94 -7.67
N GLY A 60 -63.97 -28.14 -8.10
CA GLY A 60 -64.17 -28.57 -9.47
C GLY A 60 -65.64 -28.68 -9.90
N GLU A 61 -66.58 -28.59 -8.96
CA GLU A 61 -68.03 -28.55 -9.12
C GLU A 61 -68.69 -27.78 -7.96
N GLN A 62 -69.97 -27.50 -8.05
CA GLN A 62 -70.72 -26.89 -6.96
C GLN A 62 -70.75 -27.85 -5.74
N VAL A 63 -70.47 -27.34 -4.56
CA VAL A 63 -70.43 -28.11 -3.32
C VAL A 63 -71.50 -27.65 -2.31
N SER A 64 -71.89 -28.51 -1.43
CA SER A 64 -72.75 -28.24 -0.30
C SER A 64 -72.09 -28.60 1.01
N GLY A 65 -72.34 -27.80 2.06
CA GLY A 65 -71.85 -28.05 3.41
C GLY A 65 -70.47 -27.42 3.72
N PHE A 66 -69.80 -26.75 2.75
CA PHE A 66 -68.55 -26.03 2.99
C PHE A 66 -68.81 -24.74 3.77
N THR A 67 -68.08 -24.58 4.87
CA THR A 67 -68.20 -23.46 5.81
C THR A 67 -66.83 -23.02 6.29
N GLN A 68 -66.75 -21.91 6.98
CA GLN A 68 -65.49 -21.41 7.59
C GLN A 68 -64.89 -22.42 8.59
N ASP A 69 -65.70 -23.23 9.25
CA ASP A 69 -65.23 -24.22 10.26
C ASP A 69 -64.51 -25.42 9.63
N ASP A 70 -64.58 -25.56 8.29
CA ASP A 70 -63.89 -26.64 7.54
C ASP A 70 -62.45 -26.27 7.15
N LEU A 71 -62.04 -25.03 7.44
CA LEU A 71 -60.67 -24.55 7.19
C LEU A 71 -59.71 -25.08 8.26
N VAL A 72 -58.59 -25.61 7.80
CA VAL A 72 -57.47 -25.97 8.67
C VAL A 72 -56.47 -24.82 8.70
N LEU A 73 -56.37 -24.17 9.83
CA LEU A 73 -55.62 -22.95 10.02
C LEU A 73 -54.46 -23.14 11.00
N THR A 74 -53.30 -22.59 10.69
CA THR A 74 -52.18 -22.44 11.63
C THR A 74 -51.79 -20.97 11.72
N ASN A 75 -51.72 -20.40 12.90
CA ASN A 75 -51.35 -19.03 13.20
C ASN A 75 -52.25 -17.99 12.49
N ALA A 76 -53.56 -18.32 12.31
CA ALA A 76 -54.44 -17.47 11.53
C ALA A 76 -55.87 -17.43 12.10
N THR A 77 -56.54 -16.34 11.83
CA THR A 77 -58.01 -16.19 11.91
C THR A 77 -58.55 -15.87 10.55
N VAL A 78 -59.84 -16.13 10.32
CA VAL A 78 -60.49 -15.89 9.05
C VAL A 78 -61.66 -14.89 9.23
N THR A 79 -61.73 -13.96 8.29
CA THR A 79 -62.83 -13.00 8.20
C THR A 79 -63.38 -12.96 6.75
N ASN A 80 -64.47 -12.28 6.53
CA ASN A 80 -65.06 -12.04 5.20
C ASN A 80 -65.21 -13.31 4.34
N PHE A 81 -65.69 -14.41 4.94
CA PHE A 81 -65.97 -15.65 4.21
C PHE A 81 -67.14 -15.47 3.27
N ASN A 82 -66.89 -15.60 1.97
CA ASN A 82 -67.86 -15.38 0.90
C ASN A 82 -68.02 -16.64 0.04
N ASP A 83 -69.27 -17.01 -0.22
CA ASP A 83 -69.65 -17.99 -1.23
C ASP A 83 -70.23 -17.22 -2.44
N PHE A 84 -69.62 -17.37 -3.62
CA PHE A 84 -70.04 -16.67 -4.82
C PHE A 84 -71.06 -17.47 -5.64
N ASP A 85 -70.89 -18.78 -5.75
CA ASP A 85 -71.73 -19.64 -6.61
C ASP A 85 -71.75 -21.12 -6.18
N GLY A 86 -71.27 -21.42 -4.97
CA GLY A 86 -71.12 -22.77 -4.45
C GLY A 86 -69.93 -23.55 -5.03
N THR A 87 -69.21 -22.96 -6.02
CA THR A 87 -68.00 -23.54 -6.61
C THR A 87 -66.76 -22.72 -6.20
N ASN A 88 -66.94 -21.40 -6.13
CA ASN A 88 -65.91 -20.43 -5.84
C ASN A 88 -66.23 -19.74 -4.51
N PHE A 89 -65.20 -19.70 -3.64
CA PHE A 89 -65.28 -19.02 -2.35
C PHE A 89 -64.07 -18.12 -2.20
N SER A 90 -64.14 -17.12 -1.33
CA SER A 90 -62.99 -16.37 -0.88
C SER A 90 -63.14 -15.97 0.57
N PHE A 91 -62.00 -15.75 1.23
CA PHE A 91 -61.96 -15.25 2.59
C PHE A 91 -60.66 -14.55 2.87
N ASP A 92 -60.69 -13.65 3.85
CA ASP A 92 -59.47 -12.96 4.31
C ASP A 92 -58.89 -13.72 5.51
N VAL A 93 -57.55 -13.87 5.46
CA VAL A 93 -56.77 -14.54 6.49
C VAL A 93 -55.94 -13.47 7.19
N GLU A 94 -56.08 -13.37 8.51
CA GLU A 94 -55.30 -12.48 9.36
C GLU A 94 -54.36 -13.29 10.28
N ALA A 95 -53.09 -12.93 10.32
CA ALA A 95 -52.10 -13.59 11.18
C ALA A 95 -52.32 -13.22 12.66
N ILE A 96 -52.23 -14.19 13.56
CA ILE A 96 -52.29 -13.97 15.00
C ILE A 96 -50.97 -13.33 15.49
N VAL A 97 -49.84 -13.83 15.03
CA VAL A 97 -48.49 -13.32 15.29
C VAL A 97 -47.65 -13.44 14.03
N ASP A 98 -46.52 -12.74 14.01
CA ASP A 98 -45.55 -12.88 12.92
C ASP A 98 -45.04 -14.30 12.79
N GLY A 99 -44.77 -14.74 11.58
CA GLY A 99 -44.34 -16.11 11.28
C GLY A 99 -45.16 -16.78 10.19
N GLU A 100 -45.00 -18.07 10.09
CA GLU A 100 -45.64 -18.90 9.08
C GLU A 100 -47.14 -19.04 9.36
N VAL A 101 -47.94 -18.66 8.37
CA VAL A 101 -49.42 -18.87 8.33
C VAL A 101 -49.72 -19.97 7.32
N LYS A 102 -50.51 -20.98 7.74
CA LYS A 102 -50.92 -22.07 6.86
C LYS A 102 -52.42 -22.16 6.78
N VAL A 103 -52.88 -22.39 5.54
CA VAL A 103 -54.30 -22.59 5.24
C VAL A 103 -54.45 -23.80 4.33
N SER A 104 -55.36 -24.72 4.70
CA SER A 104 -55.78 -25.81 3.82
C SER A 104 -57.25 -26.19 4.11
N ILE A 105 -57.82 -27.00 3.26
CA ILE A 105 -59.16 -27.58 3.42
C ILE A 105 -59.03 -29.09 3.53
N ALA A 106 -59.51 -29.68 4.62
CA ALA A 106 -59.44 -31.12 4.83
C ALA A 106 -60.27 -31.92 3.81
N ALA A 107 -59.86 -33.15 3.55
CA ALA A 107 -60.69 -34.06 2.80
C ALA A 107 -62.02 -34.35 3.52
N ASN A 108 -63.10 -34.52 2.80
CA ASN A 108 -64.43 -34.82 3.32
C ASN A 108 -65.07 -33.66 4.10
N SER A 109 -64.72 -32.42 3.86
CA SER A 109 -65.29 -31.23 4.45
C SER A 109 -66.62 -30.81 3.77
N CYS A 110 -66.82 -31.16 2.51
CA CYS A 110 -68.03 -30.88 1.77
C CYS A 110 -68.34 -31.98 0.75
N VAL A 111 -69.53 -31.90 0.12
CA VAL A 111 -70.02 -32.87 -0.86
C VAL A 111 -70.39 -32.17 -2.15
N GLY A 112 -69.93 -32.69 -3.29
CA GLY A 112 -70.32 -32.23 -4.62
C GLY A 112 -71.82 -32.44 -4.85
N VAL A 113 -72.49 -31.38 -5.36
CA VAL A 113 -73.93 -31.38 -5.63
C VAL A 113 -74.28 -32.34 -6.76
N ASP A 114 -73.46 -32.34 -7.82
CA ASP A 114 -73.68 -33.17 -8.99
C ASP A 114 -73.13 -34.59 -8.84
N SER A 115 -71.97 -34.74 -8.27
CA SER A 115 -71.30 -36.05 -8.14
C SER A 115 -71.72 -36.86 -6.91
N GLY A 116 -72.13 -36.18 -5.83
CA GLY A 116 -72.39 -36.79 -4.55
C GLY A 116 -71.09 -37.28 -3.79
N ASN A 117 -69.92 -36.91 -4.33
CA ASN A 117 -68.64 -37.29 -3.77
C ASN A 117 -68.11 -36.25 -2.79
N SER A 118 -67.37 -36.71 -1.77
CA SER A 118 -66.66 -35.78 -0.90
C SER A 118 -65.47 -35.11 -1.60
N ASN A 119 -65.08 -33.94 -1.12
CA ASN A 119 -63.88 -33.25 -1.62
C ASN A 119 -62.60 -33.99 -1.23
N PHE A 120 -61.59 -33.88 -2.09
CA PHE A 120 -60.21 -34.18 -1.75
C PHE A 120 -59.63 -33.05 -0.88
N GLU A 121 -58.59 -33.38 -0.14
CA GLU A 121 -57.76 -32.37 0.56
C GLU A 121 -57.22 -31.35 -0.45
N SER A 122 -57.23 -30.06 -0.09
CA SER A 122 -56.65 -29.01 -0.94
C SER A 122 -55.11 -29.05 -0.88
N ASN A 123 -54.48 -28.34 -1.77
CA ASN A 123 -53.11 -27.88 -1.54
C ASN A 123 -53.05 -27.01 -0.27
N GLU A 124 -51.90 -26.89 0.35
CA GLU A 124 -51.64 -25.96 1.46
C GLU A 124 -51.15 -24.62 0.89
N VAL A 125 -51.72 -23.53 1.35
CA VAL A 125 -51.17 -22.16 1.17
C VAL A 125 -50.34 -21.85 2.38
N VAL A 126 -49.09 -21.44 2.16
CA VAL A 126 -48.14 -21.03 3.20
C VAL A 126 -47.66 -19.65 2.91
N VAL A 127 -47.88 -18.70 3.82
CA VAL A 127 -47.43 -17.29 3.71
C VAL A 127 -46.73 -16.92 5.01
N ILE A 128 -45.61 -16.24 4.89
CA ILE A 128 -44.89 -15.64 6.03
C ILE A 128 -45.41 -14.23 6.24
N ILE A 129 -45.93 -13.95 7.41
CA ILE A 129 -46.27 -12.60 7.85
C ILE A 129 -45.12 -12.05 8.68
N ASP A 130 -44.60 -10.91 8.27
CA ASP A 130 -43.45 -10.25 8.93
C ASP A 130 -43.66 -8.74 8.98
N ARG A 131 -43.90 -8.24 10.20
CA ARG A 131 -44.09 -6.80 10.47
C ARG A 131 -42.91 -6.18 11.22
N ALA A 132 -41.92 -7.00 11.53
CA ALA A 132 -40.73 -6.60 12.25
C ALA A 132 -39.66 -6.13 11.27
N VAL A 133 -38.98 -5.03 11.56
CA VAL A 133 -37.81 -4.60 10.79
C VAL A 133 -36.60 -5.42 11.16
N PRO A 134 -35.66 -5.68 10.24
CA PRO A 134 -34.41 -6.36 10.54
C PRO A 134 -33.60 -5.66 11.63
N VAL A 135 -32.91 -6.44 12.44
CA VAL A 135 -31.95 -5.95 13.42
C VAL A 135 -30.68 -5.55 12.69
N ALA A 136 -30.26 -4.30 12.90
CA ALA A 136 -29.00 -3.82 12.32
C ALA A 136 -27.80 -4.52 12.99
N GLY A 137 -26.85 -4.93 12.17
CA GLY A 137 -25.60 -5.55 12.56
C GLY A 137 -24.44 -4.59 12.69
N THR A 138 -23.26 -5.05 12.30
CA THR A 138 -22.01 -4.29 12.30
C THR A 138 -21.42 -4.22 10.90
N LEU A 139 -20.68 -3.14 10.65
CA LEU A 139 -19.97 -2.85 9.39
C LEU A 139 -18.49 -2.75 9.68
N SER A 140 -17.65 -3.56 9.01
CA SER A 140 -16.22 -3.39 8.92
C SER A 140 -15.79 -2.99 7.51
N ILE A 141 -14.70 -2.24 7.41
CA ILE A 141 -14.01 -1.96 6.16
C ILE A 141 -12.65 -2.65 6.28
N ASP A 142 -12.45 -3.73 5.54
CA ASP A 142 -11.42 -4.72 5.85
C ASP A 142 -10.03 -4.30 5.37
N ASN A 143 -9.94 -3.46 4.33
CA ASN A 143 -8.70 -3.02 3.73
C ASN A 143 -8.24 -1.62 4.19
N ILE A 144 -8.71 -1.17 5.34
CA ILE A 144 -8.23 0.06 5.98
C ILE A 144 -7.54 -0.23 7.31
N LYS A 145 -6.59 0.64 7.70
CA LYS A 145 -5.88 0.57 8.96
C LYS A 145 -6.10 1.86 9.75
N ASP A 146 -6.45 1.74 11.04
CA ASP A 146 -6.63 2.89 11.95
C ASP A 146 -7.56 3.99 11.40
N SER A 147 -8.62 3.59 10.68
CA SER A 147 -9.57 4.48 9.98
C SER A 147 -8.93 5.33 8.88
N GLN A 148 -7.80 4.89 8.31
CA GLN A 148 -7.07 5.58 7.27
C GLN A 148 -6.84 4.63 6.09
N TYR A 149 -7.08 5.13 4.90
CA TYR A 149 -7.02 4.35 3.67
C TYR A 149 -6.09 5.00 2.66
N ILE A 150 -4.94 4.36 2.45
CA ILE A 150 -3.95 4.77 1.46
C ILE A 150 -3.99 3.80 0.29
N THR A 151 -4.35 4.30 -0.88
CA THR A 151 -4.29 3.51 -2.12
C THR A 151 -4.36 4.39 -3.36
N LYS A 152 -3.68 3.96 -4.41
CA LYS A 152 -3.73 4.60 -5.73
C LYS A 152 -5.07 4.37 -6.45
N THR A 153 -5.70 3.22 -6.22
CA THR A 153 -6.97 2.82 -6.84
C THR A 153 -7.97 2.49 -5.74
N PRO A 154 -8.84 3.45 -5.38
CA PRO A 154 -9.76 3.24 -4.27
C PRO A 154 -10.75 2.12 -4.58
N SER A 155 -10.64 1.04 -3.82
CA SER A 155 -11.62 -0.04 -3.71
C SER A 155 -11.80 -0.37 -2.24
N LEU A 156 -13.03 -0.42 -1.76
CA LEU A 156 -13.33 -0.76 -0.37
C LEU A 156 -13.88 -2.18 -0.31
N ASP A 157 -13.25 -3.00 0.52
CA ASP A 157 -13.77 -4.33 0.87
C ASP A 157 -14.50 -4.20 2.21
N ILE A 158 -15.77 -4.59 2.21
CA ILE A 158 -16.70 -4.38 3.31
C ILE A 158 -17.26 -5.72 3.74
N SER A 159 -17.22 -5.99 5.04
CA SER A 159 -17.87 -7.14 5.65
C SER A 159 -19.02 -6.70 6.55
N LEU A 160 -20.20 -7.27 6.33
CA LEU A 160 -21.44 -7.00 7.02
C LEU A 160 -21.75 -8.19 7.95
N ASN A 161 -21.71 -7.96 9.26
CA ASN A 161 -21.88 -9.02 10.25
C ASN A 161 -23.09 -8.75 11.14
N ASP A 162 -23.72 -9.83 11.62
CA ASP A 162 -24.77 -9.79 12.64
C ASP A 162 -26.06 -9.04 12.25
N PHE A 163 -26.28 -8.74 10.95
CA PHE A 163 -27.58 -8.33 10.47
C PHE A 163 -28.50 -9.55 10.49
N THR A 164 -29.60 -9.45 11.19
CA THR A 164 -30.52 -10.58 11.36
C THR A 164 -31.97 -10.15 11.21
N ASP A 165 -32.74 -11.02 10.60
CA ASP A 165 -34.17 -11.05 10.68
C ASP A 165 -34.64 -12.48 10.97
N SER A 166 -35.46 -12.64 12.00
CA SER A 166 -35.86 -13.98 12.48
C SER A 166 -37.09 -14.53 11.82
N THR A 167 -37.83 -13.72 11.09
CA THR A 167 -39.14 -14.05 10.52
C THR A 167 -39.06 -14.33 9.03
N SER A 168 -38.78 -13.33 8.23
CA SER A 168 -38.65 -13.48 6.76
C SER A 168 -37.22 -13.67 6.30
N GLY A 169 -36.24 -13.27 7.12
CA GLY A 169 -34.81 -13.30 6.79
C GLY A 169 -34.35 -12.07 6.02
N ILE A 170 -33.01 -11.91 5.90
CA ILE A 170 -32.43 -10.80 5.13
C ILE A 170 -32.53 -11.10 3.64
N GLY A 171 -33.06 -10.15 2.88
CA GLY A 171 -33.18 -10.22 1.43
C GLY A 171 -32.01 -9.53 0.72
N LEU A 172 -31.72 -8.28 1.09
CA LEU A 172 -30.69 -7.47 0.45
C LEU A 172 -29.99 -6.56 1.47
N TYR A 173 -28.75 -6.18 1.15
CA TYR A 173 -28.03 -5.09 1.80
C TYR A 173 -27.98 -3.88 0.87
N TYR A 174 -28.16 -2.70 1.41
CA TYR A 174 -28.02 -1.46 0.67
C TYR A 174 -26.83 -0.69 1.21
N VAL A 175 -25.85 -0.45 0.34
CA VAL A 175 -24.60 0.23 0.68
C VAL A 175 -24.51 1.55 -0.04
N SER A 176 -24.12 2.62 0.68
CA SER A 176 -23.77 3.92 0.10
C SER A 176 -22.43 4.41 0.61
N VAL A 177 -21.81 5.33 -0.15
CA VAL A 177 -20.61 6.06 0.27
C VAL A 177 -20.89 7.55 0.15
N GLY A 178 -20.58 8.30 1.20
CA GLY A 178 -20.85 9.75 1.23
C GLY A 178 -19.91 10.51 2.16
N LEU A 179 -20.21 11.81 2.34
CA LEU A 179 -19.44 12.75 3.15
C LEU A 179 -19.96 12.87 4.59
N SER A 180 -21.01 12.15 4.91
CA SER A 180 -21.64 12.12 6.23
C SER A 180 -22.28 10.77 6.52
N PRO A 181 -22.63 10.46 7.77
CA PRO A 181 -23.51 9.34 8.07
C PRO A 181 -24.81 9.46 7.26
N THR A 182 -25.21 8.37 6.57
CA THR A 182 -26.32 8.32 5.60
C THR A 182 -26.12 9.10 4.29
N GLY A 183 -24.94 9.72 4.07
CA GLY A 183 -24.59 10.42 2.83
C GLY A 183 -24.47 9.46 1.63
N GLN A 184 -24.68 10.02 0.42
CA GLN A 184 -24.73 9.26 -0.84
C GLN A 184 -24.01 9.99 -1.99
N GLU A 185 -23.12 10.93 -1.65
CA GLU A 185 -22.52 11.84 -2.64
C GLU A 185 -21.54 11.14 -3.59
N ILE A 186 -20.95 10.01 -3.15
CA ILE A 186 -19.97 9.24 -3.92
C ILE A 186 -20.61 8.01 -4.56
N LEU A 187 -21.35 7.23 -3.79
CA LEU A 187 -22.11 6.08 -4.22
C LEU A 187 -23.49 6.15 -3.60
N PRO A 188 -24.60 6.24 -4.40
CA PRO A 188 -25.94 6.14 -3.86
C PRO A 188 -26.19 4.75 -3.29
N PHE A 189 -27.21 4.60 -2.42
CA PHE A 189 -27.57 3.28 -1.90
C PHE A 189 -27.81 2.28 -3.03
N THR A 190 -26.94 1.29 -3.08
CA THR A 190 -26.92 0.24 -4.10
C THR A 190 -27.13 -1.10 -3.43
N ALA A 191 -27.97 -1.94 -4.02
CA ALA A 191 -28.36 -3.23 -3.47
C ALA A 191 -27.31 -4.33 -3.74
N TYR A 192 -27.04 -5.15 -2.74
CA TYR A 192 -26.15 -6.31 -2.79
C TYR A 192 -26.82 -7.50 -2.11
N SER A 193 -26.58 -8.70 -2.66
CA SER A 193 -27.08 -9.97 -2.09
C SER A 193 -26.15 -10.59 -1.05
N ASP A 194 -24.86 -10.26 -1.14
CA ASP A 194 -23.82 -10.85 -0.31
C ASP A 194 -23.46 -9.91 0.84
N ALA A 195 -23.03 -10.48 1.96
CA ALA A 195 -22.56 -9.76 3.14
C ALA A 195 -21.11 -9.23 2.97
N ASP A 196 -20.33 -9.81 2.04
CA ASP A 196 -19.02 -9.33 1.66
C ASP A 196 -19.12 -8.56 0.34
N VAL A 197 -18.85 -7.26 0.39
CA VAL A 197 -19.06 -6.34 -0.73
C VAL A 197 -17.76 -5.63 -1.09
N SER A 198 -17.36 -5.70 -2.36
CA SER A 198 -16.23 -4.93 -2.89
C SER A 198 -16.73 -3.77 -3.74
N LEU A 199 -16.40 -2.54 -3.32
CA LEU A 199 -16.74 -1.29 -4.02
C LEU A 199 -15.52 -0.78 -4.78
N GLY A 200 -15.55 -0.81 -6.11
CA GLY A 200 -14.49 -0.29 -6.96
C GLY A 200 -14.84 1.05 -7.62
N ASN A 201 -13.84 1.69 -8.23
CA ASN A 201 -13.98 2.92 -9.02
C ASN A 201 -14.65 4.09 -8.26
N LEU A 202 -14.38 4.21 -6.97
CA LEU A 202 -14.86 5.33 -6.17
C LEU A 202 -14.09 6.60 -6.55
N ASN A 203 -14.81 7.69 -6.76
CA ASN A 203 -14.20 9.00 -7.03
C ASN A 203 -13.98 9.74 -5.72
N LEU A 204 -12.88 9.42 -5.01
CA LEU A 204 -12.52 10.00 -3.73
C LEU A 204 -11.50 11.13 -3.93
N LEU A 205 -11.62 12.18 -3.14
CA LEU A 205 -10.66 13.29 -3.06
C LEU A 205 -9.70 13.04 -1.90
N ASP A 206 -8.42 13.36 -2.09
CA ASP A 206 -7.39 13.23 -1.07
C ASP A 206 -7.70 14.04 0.19
N TYR A 207 -7.27 13.51 1.33
CA TYR A 207 -7.35 14.14 2.65
C TYR A 207 -8.78 14.37 3.15
N GLN A 208 -9.77 13.69 2.54
CA GLN A 208 -11.19 13.84 2.85
C GLN A 208 -11.69 12.67 3.70
N GLN A 209 -12.56 12.96 4.67
CA GLN A 209 -13.29 11.94 5.41
C GLN A 209 -14.52 11.49 4.63
N TYR A 210 -14.71 10.17 4.59
CA TYR A 210 -15.85 9.49 3.97
C TYR A 210 -16.53 8.57 4.96
N TYR A 211 -17.78 8.25 4.65
CA TYR A 211 -18.61 7.32 5.40
C TYR A 211 -19.15 6.23 4.47
N VAL A 212 -18.98 4.98 4.87
CA VAL A 212 -19.73 3.86 4.32
C VAL A 212 -20.97 3.69 5.18
N ASN A 213 -22.14 3.62 4.55
CA ASN A 213 -23.43 3.51 5.22
C ASN A 213 -24.15 2.27 4.71
N VAL A 214 -24.75 1.50 5.60
CA VAL A 214 -25.41 0.24 5.28
C VAL A 214 -26.71 0.09 6.05
N TYR A 215 -27.74 -0.38 5.38
CA TYR A 215 -28.92 -0.98 6.01
C TYR A 215 -29.27 -2.30 5.33
N ALA A 216 -29.87 -3.21 6.06
CA ALA A 216 -30.41 -4.46 5.53
C ALA A 216 -31.90 -4.30 5.25
N GLN A 217 -32.39 -4.95 4.20
CA GLN A 217 -33.79 -5.09 3.87
C GLN A 217 -34.16 -6.58 3.96
N ASP A 218 -35.27 -6.90 4.62
CA ASP A 218 -35.80 -8.26 4.68
C ASP A 218 -36.52 -8.67 3.37
N LEU A 219 -37.05 -9.87 3.35
CA LEU A 219 -37.76 -10.40 2.18
C LEU A 219 -39.13 -9.78 1.95
N VAL A 220 -39.69 -9.06 2.93
CA VAL A 220 -40.96 -8.34 2.80
C VAL A 220 -40.79 -6.85 2.49
N GLY A 221 -39.52 -6.35 2.46
CA GLY A 221 -39.20 -5.00 2.06
C GLY A 221 -39.03 -4.00 3.21
N LEU A 222 -39.03 -4.47 4.49
CA LEU A 222 -38.78 -3.62 5.64
C LEU A 222 -37.28 -3.41 5.83
N ASN A 223 -36.88 -2.20 6.28
CA ASN A 223 -35.49 -1.81 6.39
C ASN A 223 -35.02 -1.73 7.85
N SER A 224 -33.81 -2.18 8.13
CA SER A 224 -33.13 -1.94 9.41
C SER A 224 -32.76 -0.47 9.58
N SER A 225 -32.31 -0.09 10.76
CA SER A 225 -31.60 1.17 10.94
C SER A 225 -30.27 1.14 10.19
N THR A 226 -29.83 2.32 9.68
CA THR A 226 -28.54 2.46 9.00
C THR A 226 -27.40 2.45 10.00
N VAL A 227 -26.35 1.67 9.72
CA VAL A 227 -25.05 1.71 10.40
C VAL A 227 -24.04 2.39 9.50
N SER A 228 -23.06 3.09 10.10
CA SER A 228 -22.07 3.87 9.37
C SER A 228 -20.68 3.65 9.97
N SER A 229 -19.67 3.54 9.10
CA SER A 229 -18.26 3.53 9.46
C SER A 229 -17.54 4.61 8.65
N SER A 230 -16.59 5.33 9.27
CA SER A 230 -15.88 6.40 8.60
C SER A 230 -14.40 6.06 8.39
N PHE A 231 -13.81 6.63 7.34
CA PHE A 231 -12.39 6.56 7.05
C PHE A 231 -11.91 7.84 6.39
N TYR A 232 -10.59 8.10 6.48
CA TYR A 232 -9.92 9.14 5.72
C TYR A 232 -9.22 8.53 4.52
N TYR A 233 -9.34 9.17 3.35
CA TYR A 233 -8.71 8.72 2.12
C TYR A 233 -7.44 9.52 1.82
N PHE A 234 -6.37 8.78 1.44
CA PHE A 234 -5.09 9.30 1.00
C PHE A 234 -4.76 8.64 -0.35
N GLY A 235 -5.06 9.32 -1.44
CA GLY A 235 -4.86 8.84 -2.81
C GLY A 235 -3.48 9.13 -3.36
N SER A 236 -2.66 9.89 -2.62
CA SER A 236 -1.26 10.18 -2.90
C SER A 236 -0.46 10.25 -1.61
N LEU A 237 0.83 9.99 -1.68
CA LEU A 237 1.76 10.27 -0.60
C LEU A 237 2.24 11.72 -0.72
N LEU A 238 2.20 12.45 0.37
CA LEU A 238 2.66 13.84 0.38
C LEU A 238 4.18 13.89 0.16
N GLY A 239 4.60 14.57 -0.91
CA GLY A 239 6.01 14.60 -1.34
C GLY A 239 6.37 13.60 -2.45
N ASP A 240 5.48 12.68 -2.81
CA ASP A 240 5.63 11.77 -3.94
C ASP A 240 5.34 12.54 -5.24
N SER A 241 6.38 13.00 -5.90
CA SER A 241 6.29 13.90 -7.06
C SER A 241 6.06 13.17 -8.38
N ASN A 242 6.49 11.91 -8.48
CA ASN A 242 6.33 11.07 -9.66
C ASN A 242 5.11 10.13 -9.56
N ASN A 243 4.46 10.09 -8.37
CA ASN A 243 3.27 9.32 -8.07
C ASN A 243 3.46 7.80 -8.26
N ASP A 244 4.63 7.30 -7.84
CA ASP A 244 4.97 5.88 -7.87
C ASP A 244 4.74 5.15 -6.54
N TRP A 245 4.34 5.89 -5.49
CA TRP A 245 4.04 5.42 -4.12
C TRP A 245 5.26 5.08 -3.28
N VAL A 246 6.39 5.58 -3.67
CA VAL A 246 7.64 5.52 -2.92
C VAL A 246 8.15 6.94 -2.73
N ILE A 247 8.52 7.35 -1.53
CA ILE A 247 9.25 8.59 -1.34
C ILE A 247 10.72 8.25 -1.40
N ASP A 248 11.37 8.62 -2.50
CA ASP A 248 12.76 8.30 -2.76
C ASP A 248 13.59 9.48 -3.32
N PHE A 249 14.77 9.19 -3.83
CA PHE A 249 15.68 10.23 -4.30
C PHE A 249 15.17 10.98 -5.53
N GLU A 250 14.32 10.40 -6.35
CA GLU A 250 13.70 11.12 -7.48
C GLU A 250 12.77 12.23 -6.98
N ASP A 251 12.01 11.96 -5.90
CA ASP A 251 11.15 12.95 -5.26
C ASP A 251 11.94 14.04 -4.57
N TYR A 252 13.01 13.66 -3.87
CA TYR A 252 13.94 14.63 -3.29
C TYR A 252 14.56 15.54 -4.35
N ALA A 253 15.02 14.96 -5.45
CA ALA A 253 15.59 15.73 -6.56
C ALA A 253 14.57 16.70 -7.18
N TYR A 254 13.31 16.25 -7.34
CA TYR A 254 12.21 17.09 -7.80
C TYR A 254 11.91 18.22 -6.80
N PHE A 255 11.78 17.88 -5.51
CA PHE A 255 11.55 18.87 -4.44
C PHE A 255 12.60 19.97 -4.48
N ILE A 256 13.88 19.58 -4.50
CA ILE A 256 15.00 20.53 -4.54
C ILE A 256 15.05 21.34 -5.83
N ALA A 257 14.76 20.72 -6.98
CA ALA A 257 14.74 21.42 -8.27
C ALA A 257 13.67 22.53 -8.34
N ASN A 258 12.56 22.32 -7.63
CA ASN A 258 11.43 23.24 -7.60
C ASN A 258 11.38 24.14 -6.35
N TYR A 259 12.31 24.01 -5.41
CA TYR A 259 12.40 24.84 -4.22
C TYR A 259 13.00 26.24 -4.56
N PRO A 260 12.44 27.37 -4.06
CA PRO A 260 11.20 27.51 -3.32
C PRO A 260 9.97 27.59 -4.25
N GLY A 261 9.16 26.58 -4.28
CA GLY A 261 7.96 26.55 -5.12
C GLY A 261 7.08 25.34 -4.80
N VAL A 262 7.60 24.43 -3.97
CA VAL A 262 6.84 23.30 -3.45
C VAL A 262 6.31 23.68 -2.08
N ASP A 263 4.98 23.71 -1.95
CA ASP A 263 4.25 23.98 -0.70
C ASP A 263 3.56 22.67 -0.28
N ILE A 264 4.08 22.03 0.77
CA ILE A 264 3.59 20.76 1.33
C ILE A 264 3.42 20.83 2.84
N ALA A 265 3.61 22.00 3.44
CA ALA A 265 3.44 22.30 4.85
C ALA A 265 2.66 23.61 5.04
N PRO A 266 2.17 23.92 6.26
CA PRO A 266 2.16 23.08 7.44
C PRO A 266 1.24 21.87 7.33
N VAL A 267 1.50 20.85 8.12
CA VAL A 267 0.69 19.62 8.17
C VAL A 267 0.24 19.31 9.58
N THR A 268 -0.82 18.51 9.71
CA THR A 268 -1.23 17.85 10.96
C THR A 268 -1.21 16.33 10.76
N GLY A 269 -1.06 15.59 11.85
CA GLY A 269 -0.93 14.13 11.77
C GLY A 269 0.52 13.65 11.86
N SER A 270 0.79 12.48 11.35
CA SER A 270 2.11 11.86 11.31
C SER A 270 2.27 11.06 10.02
N ALA A 271 3.50 10.89 9.56
CA ALA A 271 3.76 10.11 8.35
C ALA A 271 3.20 8.67 8.45
N PRO A 272 2.60 8.16 7.38
CA PRO A 272 2.38 8.79 6.09
C PRO A 272 1.07 9.60 6.00
N TYR A 273 0.29 9.67 7.07
CA TYR A 273 -1.08 10.21 7.13
C TYR A 273 -1.08 11.68 7.50
N PHE A 274 -0.41 12.48 6.70
CA PHE A 274 -0.42 13.93 6.89
C PHE A 274 -1.64 14.59 6.23
N PHE A 275 -2.24 15.53 6.96
CA PHE A 275 -3.26 16.44 6.43
C PHE A 275 -2.61 17.79 6.14
N PRO A 276 -2.37 18.13 4.87
CA PRO A 276 -1.75 19.40 4.51
C PRO A 276 -2.71 20.56 4.73
N ASN A 277 -2.13 21.69 5.12
CA ASN A 277 -2.80 22.99 5.17
C ASN A 277 -1.92 23.99 4.43
N PHE A 278 -1.88 23.87 3.10
CA PHE A 278 -1.04 24.66 2.21
C PHE A 278 -1.18 26.14 2.48
N ASP A 279 -0.09 26.82 2.87
CA ASP A 279 -0.09 28.24 3.22
C ASP A 279 0.42 29.16 2.10
N GLY A 280 0.85 28.58 0.98
CA GLY A 280 1.39 29.27 -0.19
C GLY A 280 2.84 29.75 0.02
N ILE A 281 3.51 29.28 1.08
CA ILE A 281 4.89 29.65 1.41
C ILE A 281 5.76 28.40 1.32
N SER A 282 6.78 28.43 0.49
CA SER A 282 7.76 27.35 0.45
C SER A 282 8.96 27.70 1.32
N ASP A 283 9.09 27.02 2.45
CA ASP A 283 10.12 27.34 3.46
C ASP A 283 10.71 26.06 4.12
N ALA A 284 11.36 26.22 5.26
CA ALA A 284 11.96 25.12 6.00
C ALA A 284 10.96 24.11 6.57
N ASN A 285 9.67 24.49 6.71
CA ASN A 285 8.64 23.57 7.19
C ASN A 285 8.33 22.51 6.10
N ASP A 286 8.33 22.91 4.82
CA ASP A 286 8.13 21.98 3.70
C ASP A 286 9.24 20.95 3.63
N LEU A 287 10.48 21.38 3.83
CA LEU A 287 11.61 20.48 3.87
C LEU A 287 11.52 19.51 5.05
N ALA A 288 11.17 19.99 6.23
CA ALA A 288 11.01 19.15 7.43
C ALA A 288 9.87 18.13 7.26
N MET A 289 8.79 18.51 6.57
CA MET A 289 7.70 17.60 6.22
C MET A 289 8.18 16.54 5.22
N PHE A 290 8.87 16.96 4.15
CA PHE A 290 9.46 16.01 3.19
C PHE A 290 10.40 15.01 3.90
N GLU A 291 11.28 15.48 4.78
CA GLU A 291 12.17 14.64 5.58
C GLU A 291 11.41 13.62 6.43
N SER A 292 10.28 14.01 7.00
CA SER A 292 9.43 13.11 7.78
C SER A 292 8.84 11.98 6.93
N MET A 293 8.35 12.30 5.72
CA MET A 293 7.84 11.31 4.76
C MET A 293 8.96 10.41 4.23
N TRP A 294 10.13 10.98 3.96
CA TRP A 294 11.32 10.26 3.57
C TRP A 294 11.72 9.21 4.61
N ASN A 295 11.82 9.61 5.88
CA ASN A 295 12.18 8.69 6.96
C ASN A 295 11.15 7.58 7.14
N TRP A 296 9.86 7.90 6.98
CA TRP A 296 8.82 6.87 6.99
C TRP A 296 9.00 5.88 5.83
N SER A 297 9.19 6.36 4.61
CA SER A 297 9.33 5.52 3.41
C SER A 297 10.54 4.57 3.52
N ILE A 298 11.66 5.04 4.05
CA ILE A 298 12.84 4.21 4.31
C ILE A 298 12.53 3.09 5.32
N ASN A 299 11.77 3.39 6.37
CA ASN A 299 11.45 2.42 7.41
C ASN A 299 10.46 1.34 6.92
N GLU A 300 9.49 1.70 6.09
CA GLU A 300 8.48 0.78 5.58
C GLU A 300 8.99 -0.08 4.41
N ASN A 301 9.70 0.51 3.46
CA ASN A 301 10.12 -0.16 2.23
C ASN A 301 11.52 -0.79 2.33
N GLY A 302 12.23 -0.54 3.43
CA GLY A 302 13.64 -0.89 3.55
C GLY A 302 14.53 -0.01 2.66
N ARG A 303 15.83 -0.21 2.77
CA ARG A 303 16.82 0.47 1.92
C ARG A 303 17.15 -0.45 0.75
N THR A 304 16.77 -0.08 -0.45
CA THR A 304 17.16 -0.79 -1.66
C THR A 304 18.39 -0.15 -2.27
N VAL A 305 19.45 -0.93 -2.49
CA VAL A 305 20.59 -0.48 -3.31
C VAL A 305 20.14 -0.47 -4.77
N PRO A 306 20.09 0.68 -5.43
CA PRO A 306 19.70 0.73 -6.82
C PRO A 306 20.68 -0.07 -7.69
N ASN A 307 20.16 -0.88 -8.61
CA ASN A 307 20.97 -1.60 -9.59
C ASN A 307 20.91 -0.88 -10.94
N TYR A 308 21.58 0.27 -11.01
CA TYR A 308 21.52 1.16 -12.15
C TYR A 308 22.37 0.73 -13.34
N ALA A 309 21.90 1.02 -14.54
CA ALA A 309 22.75 1.08 -15.74
C ALA A 309 23.66 2.31 -15.64
N LEU A 310 24.91 2.22 -16.14
CA LEU A 310 25.84 3.35 -16.13
C LEU A 310 25.36 4.46 -17.07
N ILE A 311 25.01 5.62 -16.52
CA ILE A 311 24.61 6.82 -17.25
C ILE A 311 25.52 7.99 -16.84
N GLY A 312 26.02 8.72 -17.81
CA GLY A 312 26.88 9.88 -17.58
C GLY A 312 28.26 9.53 -17.00
N ASN A 313 28.92 10.53 -16.42
CA ASN A 313 30.22 10.35 -15.78
C ASN A 313 30.04 10.02 -14.31
N PRO A 314 30.70 8.96 -13.79
CA PRO A 314 30.63 8.63 -12.38
C PRO A 314 31.21 9.75 -11.50
N PRO A 315 30.80 9.86 -10.23
CA PRO A 315 31.48 10.74 -9.30
C PRO A 315 32.93 10.33 -9.12
N TYR A 316 33.79 11.30 -8.88
CA TYR A 316 35.16 11.04 -8.48
C TYR A 316 35.19 10.58 -7.03
N LEU A 317 35.75 9.40 -6.80
CA LEU A 317 35.89 8.78 -5.49
C LEU A 317 37.36 8.69 -5.14
N ARG A 318 37.74 9.11 -3.92
CA ARG A 318 39.10 9.03 -3.45
C ARG A 318 39.18 8.81 -1.96
N ILE A 319 39.99 7.84 -1.54
CA ILE A 319 40.42 7.70 -0.15
C ILE A 319 41.82 8.29 0.01
N LEU A 320 42.00 9.15 1.00
CA LEU A 320 43.29 9.76 1.31
C LEU A 320 43.30 10.22 2.78
N ASN A 321 44.39 9.91 3.52
CA ASN A 321 44.60 10.30 4.92
C ASN A 321 43.41 9.98 5.85
N GLY A 322 42.77 8.83 5.63
CA GLY A 322 41.62 8.42 6.43
C GLY A 322 40.31 9.19 6.12
N GLN A 323 40.25 9.79 4.94
CA GLN A 323 38.98 10.39 4.43
C GLN A 323 38.61 9.80 3.09
N LEU A 324 37.33 9.47 2.94
CA LEU A 324 36.70 9.18 1.65
C LEU A 324 36.09 10.46 1.13
N ILE A 325 36.51 10.90 -0.06
CA ILE A 325 36.02 12.08 -0.75
C ILE A 325 35.18 11.62 -1.94
N VAL A 326 33.98 12.15 -2.04
CA VAL A 326 33.02 11.94 -3.15
C VAL A 326 32.79 13.28 -3.83
N ARG A 327 33.11 13.40 -5.12
CA ARG A 327 32.91 14.63 -5.89
C ARG A 327 32.06 14.34 -7.13
N PHE A 328 30.91 14.98 -7.22
CA PHE A 328 29.97 14.83 -8.33
C PHE A 328 30.34 15.68 -9.56
N PRO A 329 29.76 15.39 -10.73
CA PRO A 329 29.91 16.24 -11.90
C PRO A 329 29.49 17.70 -11.61
N GLN A 330 30.15 18.66 -12.25
CA GLN A 330 29.97 20.11 -11.96
C GLN A 330 28.55 20.62 -12.20
N ASN A 331 27.78 19.97 -13.06
CA ASN A 331 26.38 20.32 -13.36
C ASN A 331 25.36 19.64 -12.44
N ALA A 332 25.77 18.77 -11.54
CA ALA A 332 24.89 18.17 -10.55
C ALA A 332 24.43 19.20 -9.52
N SER A 333 23.14 19.25 -9.25
CA SER A 333 22.53 20.08 -8.21
C SER A 333 22.02 19.28 -7.03
N THR A 334 21.61 18.04 -7.29
CA THR A 334 21.32 17.06 -6.27
C THR A 334 22.11 15.79 -6.54
N ALA A 335 22.47 15.10 -5.50
CA ALA A 335 23.25 13.89 -5.59
C ALA A 335 22.88 12.95 -4.45
N GLN A 336 22.70 11.69 -4.79
CA GLN A 336 22.58 10.60 -3.86
C GLN A 336 23.78 9.70 -4.03
N PHE A 337 24.26 9.13 -2.94
CA PHE A 337 25.11 7.97 -3.01
C PHE A 337 24.86 7.02 -1.82
N TYR A 338 25.28 5.80 -2.03
CA TYR A 338 24.96 4.68 -1.20
C TYR A 338 26.17 3.76 -1.07
N PHE A 339 26.59 3.48 0.16
CA PHE A 339 27.66 2.52 0.46
C PHE A 339 27.10 1.32 1.20
N GLU A 340 27.55 0.15 0.81
CA GLU A 340 27.51 -1.04 1.65
C GLU A 340 28.94 -1.39 2.09
N TYR A 341 29.15 -1.60 3.36
CA TYR A 341 30.48 -1.92 3.90
C TYR A 341 30.40 -2.89 5.07
N ASP A 342 31.47 -3.64 5.26
CA ASP A 342 31.63 -4.57 6.38
C ASP A 342 32.02 -3.77 7.65
N THR A 343 31.15 -3.72 8.65
CA THR A 343 31.34 -2.96 9.89
C THR A 343 32.42 -3.51 10.78
N GLU A 344 32.83 -4.78 10.60
CA GLU A 344 33.96 -5.36 11.28
C GLU A 344 35.31 -4.91 10.68
N LYS A 345 35.29 -4.46 9.41
CA LYS A 345 36.49 -4.03 8.67
C LYS A 345 36.64 -2.52 8.57
N TYR A 346 35.53 -1.80 8.50
CA TYR A 346 35.52 -0.35 8.23
C TYR A 346 34.64 0.41 9.22
N LEU A 347 35.06 1.62 9.55
CA LEU A 347 34.22 2.64 10.19
C LEU A 347 34.18 3.84 9.29
N ILE A 348 32.96 4.24 8.88
CA ILE A 348 32.72 5.34 7.94
C ILE A 348 31.66 6.26 8.53
N ASP A 349 31.95 7.57 8.63
CA ASP A 349 31.03 8.58 9.11
C ASP A 349 31.09 9.83 8.23
N TYR A 350 29.97 10.50 8.06
CA TYR A 350 29.91 11.79 7.37
C TYR A 350 30.67 12.85 8.17
N LEU A 351 31.55 13.62 7.50
CA LEU A 351 32.29 14.71 8.11
C LEU A 351 31.79 16.08 7.68
N SER A 352 31.71 16.32 6.36
CA SER A 352 31.40 17.64 5.82
C SER A 352 31.09 17.59 4.33
N SER A 353 30.46 18.66 3.84
CA SER A 353 30.46 19.00 2.42
C SER A 353 31.21 20.32 2.18
N ASN A 354 31.67 20.54 0.96
CA ASN A 354 32.30 21.83 0.56
C ASN A 354 31.27 22.96 0.40
N LEU A 355 30.05 22.72 0.81
CA LEU A 355 28.91 23.57 0.55
C LEU A 355 28.48 24.26 1.85
N ASN A 356 28.73 25.54 1.96
CA ASN A 356 28.13 26.39 2.97
C ASN A 356 26.69 26.71 2.55
N ASN A 357 25.70 26.41 3.40
CA ASN A 357 24.26 26.58 3.19
C ASN A 357 23.57 25.50 2.32
N ASN A 358 23.94 24.24 2.47
CA ASN A 358 23.25 23.14 1.79
C ASN A 358 22.51 22.22 2.75
N VAL A 359 21.53 21.56 2.20
CA VAL A 359 20.86 20.47 2.88
C VAL A 359 21.57 19.18 2.50
N VAL A 360 22.05 18.47 3.50
CA VAL A 360 22.56 17.11 3.37
C VAL A 360 21.71 16.26 4.29
N LEU A 361 20.93 15.37 3.73
CA LEU A 361 20.20 14.35 4.45
C LEU A 361 21.10 13.12 4.52
N THR A 362 21.35 12.62 5.71
CA THR A 362 22.12 11.40 5.89
C THR A 362 21.28 10.39 6.65
N ALA A 363 21.17 9.20 6.10
CA ALA A 363 20.69 8.04 6.82
C ALA A 363 21.86 7.07 6.99
N ASN A 364 22.45 7.05 8.18
CA ASN A 364 23.53 6.15 8.52
C ASN A 364 23.01 5.04 9.44
N ASN A 365 23.00 3.81 8.93
CA ASN A 365 22.78 2.63 9.75
C ASN A 365 24.10 1.87 9.92
N GLN A 366 24.86 2.25 10.92
CA GLN A 366 26.15 1.64 11.23
C GLN A 366 26.04 0.16 11.62
N GLU A 367 24.92 -0.27 12.19
CA GLU A 367 24.70 -1.67 12.57
C GLU A 367 24.61 -2.58 11.33
N ASP A 368 24.01 -2.07 10.26
CA ASP A 368 23.86 -2.82 9.01
C ASP A 368 24.97 -2.57 7.99
N GLY A 369 25.93 -1.69 8.29
CA GLY A 369 27.02 -1.32 7.37
C GLY A 369 26.52 -0.57 6.14
N ILE A 370 25.51 0.28 6.29
CA ILE A 370 24.89 1.03 5.21
C ILE A 370 24.96 2.52 5.50
N ILE A 371 25.45 3.29 4.54
CA ILE A 371 25.37 4.74 4.54
C ILE A 371 24.66 5.19 3.27
N GLN A 372 23.58 5.91 3.44
CA GLN A 372 22.86 6.61 2.38
C GLN A 372 22.97 8.10 2.62
N VAL A 373 23.31 8.86 1.59
CA VAL A 373 23.46 10.31 1.66
C VAL A 373 22.80 10.97 0.46
N GLU A 374 21.93 11.92 0.72
CA GLU A 374 21.35 12.82 -0.23
C GLU A 374 21.88 14.22 0.02
N ALA A 375 22.27 14.91 -1.04
CA ALA A 375 22.80 16.25 -0.96
C ALA A 375 22.19 17.14 -2.03
N ALA A 376 21.90 18.40 -1.65
CA ALA A 376 21.43 19.42 -2.57
C ALA A 376 22.30 20.66 -2.52
N ASP A 377 22.60 21.19 -3.70
CA ASP A 377 23.39 22.43 -3.90
C ASP A 377 22.48 23.58 -4.34
N PHE A 378 22.18 24.47 -3.40
CA PHE A 378 21.36 25.67 -3.64
C PHE A 378 22.17 26.91 -4.05
N ARG A 379 23.49 26.79 -4.20
CA ARG A 379 24.32 27.94 -4.56
C ARG A 379 23.94 28.50 -5.93
N PRO A 380 23.85 29.83 -6.07
CA PRO A 380 23.64 30.45 -7.38
C PRO A 380 24.85 30.31 -8.30
N ASP A 381 26.07 30.34 -7.73
CA ASP A 381 27.33 30.11 -8.44
C ASP A 381 27.85 28.68 -8.13
N ARG A 382 28.04 27.92 -9.19
CA ARG A 382 28.50 26.52 -9.15
C ARG A 382 29.90 26.38 -9.77
N SER A 383 30.78 27.30 -9.44
CA SER A 383 32.17 27.25 -9.91
C SER A 383 32.94 26.01 -9.41
N THR A 384 32.47 25.40 -8.33
CA THR A 384 33.03 24.16 -7.78
C THR A 384 31.98 23.03 -7.72
N PRO A 385 32.36 21.78 -8.05
CA PRO A 385 31.46 20.64 -7.95
C PRO A 385 30.97 20.41 -6.52
N LEU A 386 29.86 19.71 -6.38
CA LEU A 386 29.40 19.16 -5.10
C LEU A 386 30.41 18.12 -4.63
N GLU A 387 30.98 18.34 -3.45
CA GLU A 387 31.96 17.44 -2.84
C GLU A 387 31.59 17.17 -1.39
N MET A 388 31.64 15.89 -0.99
CA MET A 388 31.39 15.42 0.35
C MET A 388 32.58 14.62 0.87
N ALA A 389 32.84 14.73 2.16
CA ALA A 389 33.91 14.01 2.84
C ALA A 389 33.36 13.18 3.98
N PHE A 390 33.88 11.97 4.11
CA PHE A 390 33.59 11.02 5.19
C PHE A 390 34.88 10.68 5.90
N SER A 391 34.82 10.48 7.22
CA SER A 391 35.88 9.76 7.89
C SER A 391 35.88 8.32 7.38
N PHE A 392 37.05 7.81 7.09
CA PHE A 392 37.24 6.45 6.62
C PHE A 392 38.34 5.79 7.45
N GLN A 393 37.97 4.84 8.27
CA GLN A 393 38.91 4.08 9.06
C GLN A 393 38.85 2.61 8.66
N ASN A 394 39.98 2.09 8.20
CA ASN A 394 40.21 0.66 8.05
C ASN A 394 40.57 0.05 9.42
N LEU A 395 39.78 -0.90 9.89
CA LEU A 395 39.97 -1.57 11.19
C LEU A 395 40.87 -2.79 11.08
N THR A 396 41.04 -3.31 9.87
CA THR A 396 41.84 -4.48 9.55
C THR A 396 42.84 -4.13 8.44
N ASP A 397 44.12 -4.48 8.52
CA ASP A 397 45.11 -4.17 7.47
C ASP A 397 44.85 -5.00 6.17
N THR A 398 43.60 -5.00 5.68
CA THR A 398 43.17 -5.67 4.46
C THR A 398 42.64 -4.65 3.45
N TYR A 399 42.77 -4.94 2.16
CA TYR A 399 42.20 -4.14 1.12
C TYR A 399 41.10 -4.93 0.39
N GLU A 400 40.04 -4.22 0.04
CA GLU A 400 38.90 -4.76 -0.71
C GLU A 400 38.39 -3.72 -1.67
N PHE A 401 37.45 -4.11 -2.51
CA PHE A 401 36.68 -3.19 -3.33
C PHE A 401 35.33 -2.94 -2.67
N MET A 402 35.04 -1.70 -2.35
CA MET A 402 33.75 -1.26 -1.85
C MET A 402 32.92 -0.71 -3.01
N ARG A 403 31.66 -1.13 -3.10
CA ARG A 403 30.71 -0.61 -4.08
C ARG A 403 30.07 0.67 -3.57
N VAL A 404 30.07 1.70 -4.43
CA VAL A 404 29.38 2.95 -4.20
C VAL A 404 28.38 3.14 -5.33
N SER A 405 27.11 3.04 -5.04
CA SER A 405 26.04 3.37 -5.98
C SER A 405 25.71 4.85 -5.90
N TYR A 406 25.33 5.47 -7.00
CA TYR A 406 25.11 6.92 -7.08
C TYR A 406 24.07 7.29 -8.14
N SER A 407 23.38 8.40 -7.91
CA SER A 407 22.62 9.14 -8.91
C SER A 407 22.76 10.65 -8.68
N SER A 408 22.63 11.46 -9.72
CA SER A 408 22.65 12.91 -9.60
C SER A 408 21.82 13.59 -10.69
N TYR A 409 21.22 14.73 -10.34
CA TYR A 409 20.35 15.51 -11.22
C TYR A 409 20.78 16.98 -11.26
N ASN A 410 20.49 17.66 -12.36
CA ASN A 410 20.71 19.09 -12.50
C ASN A 410 19.50 19.90 -11.98
N LYS A 411 19.60 21.25 -12.02
CA LYS A 411 18.52 22.18 -11.62
C LYS A 411 17.19 22.00 -12.36
N SER A 412 17.22 21.40 -13.54
CA SER A 412 16.01 21.13 -14.34
C SER A 412 15.47 19.72 -14.11
N ASN A 413 15.87 19.07 -13.02
CA ASN A 413 15.55 17.69 -12.70
C ASN A 413 15.88 16.70 -13.84
N GLN A 414 16.96 16.94 -14.56
CA GLN A 414 17.45 16.04 -15.58
C GLN A 414 18.58 15.21 -15.00
N LEU A 415 18.53 13.91 -15.21
CA LEU A 415 19.57 12.97 -14.78
C LEU A 415 20.92 13.35 -15.39
N VAL A 416 21.94 13.51 -14.55
CA VAL A 416 23.31 13.85 -14.92
C VAL A 416 24.19 12.61 -14.94
N SER A 417 24.11 11.81 -13.88
CA SER A 417 24.86 10.57 -13.79
C SER A 417 24.16 9.58 -12.87
N GLU A 418 24.27 8.30 -13.19
CA GLU A 418 23.69 7.20 -12.46
C GLU A 418 24.52 5.96 -12.66
N GLY A 419 24.65 5.13 -11.62
CA GLY A 419 25.37 3.88 -11.71
C GLY A 419 26.02 3.45 -10.40
N TYR A 420 27.07 2.65 -10.53
CA TYR A 420 27.94 2.31 -9.41
C TYR A 420 29.41 2.43 -9.80
N ASN A 421 30.26 2.64 -8.80
CA ASN A 421 31.71 2.62 -8.95
C ASN A 421 32.31 1.71 -7.86
N LEU A 422 33.47 1.13 -8.15
CA LEU A 422 34.22 0.35 -7.17
C LEU A 422 35.42 1.18 -6.72
N ILE A 423 35.54 1.38 -5.42
CA ILE A 423 36.71 2.01 -4.82
C ILE A 423 37.54 0.97 -4.09
N GLN A 424 38.84 0.94 -4.37
CA GLN A 424 39.78 0.12 -3.61
C GLN A 424 40.01 0.81 -2.27
N THR A 425 39.74 0.10 -1.16
CA THR A 425 39.74 0.67 0.19
C THR A 425 41.15 0.97 0.72
N ALA A 426 42.17 0.31 0.19
CA ALA A 426 43.57 0.57 0.49
C ALA A 426 44.47 0.08 -0.64
N PRO A 427 45.74 0.55 -0.72
CA PRO A 427 46.69 0.12 -1.73
C PRO A 427 47.18 -1.32 -1.50
N SER A 428 47.40 -2.04 -2.59
CA SER A 428 48.01 -3.38 -2.56
C SER A 428 49.55 -3.39 -2.70
N THR A 429 50.13 -2.25 -3.07
CA THR A 429 51.56 -2.08 -3.31
C THR A 429 52.06 -0.74 -2.83
N TYR A 430 53.34 -0.65 -2.48
CA TYR A 430 53.96 0.63 -2.21
C TYR A 430 54.03 1.50 -3.46
N ARG A 431 53.82 2.79 -3.29
CA ARG A 431 53.98 3.79 -4.33
C ARG A 431 54.44 5.12 -3.73
N LEU A 432 55.34 5.83 -4.43
CA LEU A 432 55.66 7.23 -4.20
C LEU A 432 55.26 8.01 -5.41
N SER A 433 54.33 8.95 -5.27
CA SER A 433 53.82 9.77 -6.36
C SER A 433 54.72 10.97 -6.61
N GLN A 434 54.64 11.58 -7.81
CA GLN A 434 55.24 12.85 -8.06
C GLN A 434 54.51 13.93 -7.23
N SER A 435 55.26 14.84 -6.63
CA SER A 435 54.71 15.93 -5.85
C SER A 435 53.91 16.91 -6.72
N TYR A 436 52.86 17.52 -6.14
CA TYR A 436 52.03 18.48 -6.82
C TYR A 436 51.59 19.62 -5.88
N PRO A 437 51.69 20.88 -6.32
CA PRO A 437 52.27 21.35 -7.60
C PRO A 437 53.79 21.12 -7.63
N ASN A 438 54.37 20.95 -8.85
CA ASN A 438 55.79 20.87 -9.07
C ASN A 438 56.14 21.35 -10.49
N PRO A 439 56.81 22.52 -10.70
CA PRO A 439 57.36 23.41 -9.66
C PRO A 439 56.30 23.99 -8.72
N PHE A 440 56.71 24.37 -7.51
CA PHE A 440 55.86 25.01 -6.54
C PHE A 440 56.51 26.29 -5.97
N SER A 441 55.66 27.17 -5.40
CA SER A 441 56.01 28.43 -4.77
C SER A 441 55.42 28.49 -3.34
N GLU A 442 55.01 29.66 -2.87
CA GLU A 442 54.28 29.80 -1.60
C GLU A 442 53.09 28.87 -1.53
N GLY A 443 52.85 28.24 -0.36
CA GLY A 443 51.74 27.28 -0.13
C GLY A 443 52.22 25.83 -0.09
N GLY A 444 53.44 25.51 -0.51
CA GLY A 444 54.00 24.18 -0.41
C GLY A 444 53.62 23.22 -1.56
N THR A 445 54.11 21.99 -1.44
CA THR A 445 53.79 20.91 -2.39
C THR A 445 53.41 19.64 -1.61
N THR A 446 52.41 18.94 -2.14
CA THR A 446 51.93 17.69 -1.55
C THR A 446 52.67 16.50 -2.16
N ILE A 447 53.14 15.60 -1.32
CA ILE A 447 53.75 14.33 -1.69
C ILE A 447 52.81 13.22 -1.24
N GLU A 448 52.27 12.44 -2.20
CA GLU A 448 51.42 11.31 -1.93
C GLU A 448 52.19 10.00 -1.99
N PHE A 449 51.85 9.07 -1.11
CA PHE A 449 52.45 7.75 -1.07
C PHE A 449 51.46 6.70 -0.56
N ASP A 450 51.66 5.46 -0.97
CA ASP A 450 50.80 4.33 -0.69
C ASP A 450 51.49 3.34 0.24
N MET A 451 50.79 2.94 1.30
CA MET A 451 51.27 2.01 2.33
C MET A 451 50.41 0.74 2.31
N PRO A 452 50.90 -0.40 1.76
CA PRO A 452 50.15 -1.66 1.75
C PRO A 452 50.14 -2.37 3.12
N VAL A 453 50.98 -1.94 4.06
CA VAL A 453 51.04 -2.43 5.44
C VAL A 453 51.38 -1.27 6.39
N THR A 454 51.00 -1.41 7.65
CA THR A 454 51.41 -0.49 8.71
C THR A 454 52.88 -0.77 9.10
N GLU A 455 53.75 0.19 8.92
CA GLU A 455 55.18 0.07 9.26
C GLU A 455 55.86 1.42 9.56
N ASN A 456 57.04 1.39 10.15
CA ASN A 456 57.83 2.60 10.32
C ASN A 456 58.46 3.06 9.02
N ILE A 457 58.27 4.34 8.72
CA ILE A 457 58.89 4.99 7.55
C ILE A 457 59.64 6.23 7.96
N THR A 458 60.65 6.55 7.17
CA THR A 458 61.31 7.85 7.19
C THR A 458 61.13 8.51 5.84
N MET A 459 60.59 9.75 5.82
CA MET A 459 60.51 10.59 4.63
C MET A 459 61.28 11.89 4.86
N VAL A 460 62.25 12.16 4.01
CA VAL A 460 63.11 13.34 4.12
C VAL A 460 63.15 14.13 2.80
N VAL A 461 63.38 15.42 2.91
CA VAL A 461 63.74 16.28 1.78
C VAL A 461 65.27 16.47 1.83
N LEU A 462 65.90 16.31 0.67
CA LEU A 462 67.36 16.40 0.46
C LEU A 462 67.68 17.54 -0.47
N ASP A 463 68.83 18.22 -0.26
CA ASP A 463 69.42 19.10 -1.22
C ASP A 463 70.13 18.34 -2.37
N VAL A 464 70.63 19.03 -3.36
CA VAL A 464 71.38 18.48 -4.51
C VAL A 464 72.67 17.76 -4.14
N ARG A 465 73.13 17.90 -2.89
CA ARG A 465 74.32 17.23 -2.34
C ARG A 465 73.94 16.01 -1.49
N GLY A 466 72.66 15.69 -1.37
CA GLY A 466 72.13 14.58 -0.58
C GLY A 466 72.08 14.86 0.93
N ARG A 467 72.20 16.11 1.37
CA ARG A 467 72.05 16.47 2.79
C ARG A 467 70.57 16.63 3.13
N VAL A 468 70.16 16.14 4.29
CA VAL A 468 68.80 16.30 4.81
C VAL A 468 68.55 17.81 5.05
N VAL A 469 67.50 18.33 4.45
CA VAL A 469 66.95 19.69 4.59
C VAL A 469 65.79 19.69 5.55
N ARG A 470 64.89 18.70 5.42
CA ARG A 470 63.70 18.56 6.23
C ARG A 470 63.38 17.09 6.44
N THR A 471 63.05 16.72 7.67
CA THR A 471 62.41 15.43 7.99
C THR A 471 60.92 15.65 8.02
N LEU A 472 60.19 15.04 7.05
CA LEU A 472 58.75 15.17 6.92
C LEU A 472 58.02 14.13 7.78
N ILE A 473 58.53 12.89 7.76
CA ILE A 473 57.99 11.75 8.54
C ILE A 473 59.16 10.94 9.10
N ASP A 474 59.07 10.58 10.37
CA ASP A 474 59.98 9.62 11.04
C ASP A 474 59.19 8.90 12.15
N LYS A 475 58.27 8.05 11.73
CA LYS A 475 57.38 7.35 12.62
C LYS A 475 56.64 6.21 11.91
N GLU A 476 55.90 5.44 12.69
CA GLU A 476 54.94 4.48 12.15
C GLU A 476 53.88 5.19 11.32
N GLN A 477 53.65 4.71 10.10
CA GLN A 477 52.54 5.08 9.24
C GLN A 477 51.60 3.90 9.07
N ARG A 478 50.32 4.22 9.20
CA ARG A 478 49.28 3.23 9.05
C ARG A 478 49.08 2.87 7.58
N PHE A 479 48.66 1.65 7.40
CA PHE A 479 48.12 1.14 6.15
C PHE A 479 47.15 2.12 5.47
N GLY A 480 47.23 2.26 4.14
CA GLY A 480 46.31 3.12 3.35
C GLY A 480 47.02 4.14 2.46
N TYR A 481 46.23 5.03 1.86
CA TYR A 481 46.68 6.13 1.02
C TYR A 481 47.03 7.33 1.89
N GLN A 482 48.25 7.82 1.79
CA GLN A 482 48.80 8.85 2.65
C GLN A 482 49.30 10.06 1.85
N SER A 483 49.39 11.21 2.49
CA SER A 483 50.07 12.38 1.94
C SER A 483 50.74 13.22 3.03
N VAL A 484 51.75 13.96 2.65
CA VAL A 484 52.42 14.95 3.48
C VAL A 484 52.73 16.20 2.65
N VAL A 485 52.66 17.36 3.29
CA VAL A 485 53.00 18.63 2.64
C VAL A 485 54.38 19.10 3.05
N TRP A 486 55.18 19.55 2.08
CA TRP A 486 56.43 20.29 2.35
C TRP A 486 56.23 21.77 2.01
N ASP A 487 56.45 22.62 2.99
CA ASP A 487 56.22 24.09 2.95
C ASP A 487 57.47 24.88 2.58
N ALA A 488 58.47 24.25 1.94
CA ALA A 488 59.77 24.81 1.60
C ALA A 488 60.57 25.36 2.78
N LYS A 489 60.44 24.72 3.98
CA LYS A 489 61.21 25.04 5.16
C LYS A 489 62.14 23.91 5.53
N ASN A 490 63.28 24.26 6.19
CA ASN A 490 64.21 23.32 6.76
C ASN A 490 63.70 22.79 8.14
N ASP A 491 64.48 21.95 8.80
CA ASP A 491 64.11 21.40 10.13
C ASP A 491 64.08 22.48 11.23
N ASP A 492 64.85 23.60 11.04
CA ASP A 492 64.86 24.74 11.96
C ASP A 492 63.64 25.69 11.73
N GLY A 493 62.84 25.48 10.67
CA GLY A 493 61.72 26.31 10.31
C GLY A 493 62.07 27.50 9.39
N ASP A 494 63.29 27.60 8.94
CA ASP A 494 63.75 28.65 8.05
C ASP A 494 63.42 28.32 6.57
N ASP A 495 63.08 29.36 5.77
CA ASP A 495 62.86 29.24 4.36
C ASP A 495 64.09 28.76 3.62
N VAL A 496 63.91 27.80 2.73
CA VAL A 496 64.98 27.35 1.85
C VAL A 496 65.11 28.22 0.61
N SER A 497 66.24 28.13 -0.10
CA SER A 497 66.46 28.87 -1.37
C SER A 497 65.71 28.22 -2.53
N SER A 498 65.32 29.00 -3.54
CA SER A 498 64.84 28.44 -4.81
C SER A 498 65.87 27.45 -5.37
N GLY A 499 65.37 26.31 -5.86
CA GLY A 499 66.27 25.26 -6.35
C GLY A 499 65.59 23.92 -6.56
N VAL A 500 66.45 22.94 -6.84
CA VAL A 500 66.05 21.53 -6.98
C VAL A 500 66.30 20.83 -5.68
N TYR A 501 65.33 20.07 -5.22
CA TYR A 501 65.35 19.23 -4.06
C TYR A 501 64.89 17.82 -4.43
N PHE A 502 65.17 16.87 -3.55
CA PHE A 502 64.68 15.51 -3.70
C PHE A 502 63.98 15.10 -2.42
N TYR A 503 62.88 14.33 -2.52
CA TYR A 503 62.26 13.70 -1.39
C TYR A 503 62.49 12.19 -1.47
N GLN A 504 62.76 11.58 -0.34
CA GLN A 504 63.01 10.17 -0.26
C GLN A 504 62.15 9.55 0.85
N ILE A 505 61.46 8.48 0.49
CA ILE A 505 60.80 7.61 1.46
C ILE A 505 61.60 6.33 1.64
N ARG A 506 61.75 5.87 2.89
CA ARG A 506 62.42 4.61 3.26
C ARG A 506 61.59 3.87 4.29
N SER A 507 61.40 2.57 4.08
CA SER A 507 60.94 1.61 5.06
C SER A 507 61.79 0.33 5.00
N SER A 508 61.41 -0.70 5.76
CA SER A 508 62.04 -2.03 5.68
C SER A 508 61.84 -2.67 4.29
N ASN A 509 60.77 -2.36 3.59
CA ASN A 509 60.34 -3.03 2.36
C ASN A 509 60.31 -2.11 1.14
N PHE A 510 60.51 -0.79 1.32
CA PHE A 510 60.36 0.17 0.26
C PHE A 510 61.36 1.32 0.35
N ASN A 511 61.91 1.70 -0.80
CA ASN A 511 62.80 2.84 -0.92
C ASN A 511 62.57 3.50 -2.29
N ALA A 512 62.15 4.77 -2.28
CA ALA A 512 61.90 5.53 -3.50
C ALA A 512 62.30 6.99 -3.33
N VAL A 513 62.62 7.67 -4.47
CA VAL A 513 63.04 9.06 -4.52
C VAL A 513 62.28 9.80 -5.60
N GLY A 514 61.76 10.98 -5.27
CA GLY A 514 61.15 11.90 -6.19
C GLY A 514 61.91 13.25 -6.27
N LYS A 515 61.62 14.06 -7.28
CA LYS A 515 62.25 15.37 -7.51
C LYS A 515 61.27 16.50 -7.23
N LEU A 516 61.73 17.56 -6.58
CA LEU A 516 61.03 18.80 -6.28
C LEU A 516 61.71 19.98 -6.95
N VAL A 517 60.95 20.97 -7.41
CA VAL A 517 61.48 22.23 -7.86
C VAL A 517 60.72 23.36 -7.12
N PHE A 518 61.49 24.07 -6.28
CA PHE A 518 60.96 25.20 -5.53
C PHE A 518 61.36 26.51 -6.24
N VAL A 519 60.44 27.41 -6.42
CA VAL A 519 60.62 28.72 -7.04
C VAL A 519 60.01 29.79 -6.12
N LYS A 520 60.88 30.63 -5.55
CA LYS A 520 60.50 31.70 -4.63
C LYS A 520 59.90 32.88 -5.39
#